data_70b9f2e7851a4dac3b5f51269822d650
#
_entry.id   70b9f2e7851a4dac3b5f51269822d650
#
_cell.length_a   1.000
_cell.length_b   1.000
_cell.length_c   1.000
_cell.angle_alpha   90.00
_cell.angle_beta   90.00
_cell.angle_gamma   90.00
#
_symmetry.space_group_name_H-M   'P 1'
#
loop_
_entity.id
_entity.type
_entity.pdbx_description
1 polymer ?
#
loop_
_entity_poly.entity_id
_entity_poly.type
_entity_poly.pdbx_seq_one_letter_code
_entity_poly.pdbx_strand_id
1 'polypeptide(L)'
;MKRRTFLAGMGGTVGAIAGAADLVPAGNVSIGRRPLGKTGRSLPVVGFPCLALKNGDQKAATEELRKAFDMGVDYFDVAPAYGKDGECEIKAGEGLKGVARDKYFLACKTQKDDAKEGRIELERSLKRLNTDHFDLYQLHCLQREDEVKQALGPGGVLEMILKAKEEGKIRHIGFSAHTTEAALAAMNGFDFDSCMFPISFVEWFKTGFGREVADRALEKGVSLISIKPVSRGRWPEGVKKTYDWWYRPLEEESEYQLAMDWVLSLPGMVSTLPTSYYDVFGKTVAAARKYRPIQPAGLDSLKTLAQSCMPIFKPSAIDEKRAAAFLNLPENQRYPSRV
;
A
#
# COMPACT_ATOMS: atom_id res chain seq x y z
N MET A 1 -2.50 69.04 28.98
CA MET A 1 -2.15 69.41 30.37
C MET A 1 -1.73 68.17 31.12
N LYS A 2 -0.52 68.23 31.69
CA LYS A 2 0.05 67.46 32.81
C LYS A 2 0.18 65.88 32.66
N ARG A 3 1.42 65.53 32.42
CA ARG A 3 2.27 64.44 32.90
C ARG A 3 1.96 63.97 34.34
N ARG A 4 2.13 62.68 34.61
CA ARG A 4 2.96 62.20 35.72
C ARG A 4 3.36 60.76 35.56
N THR A 5 4.67 60.58 35.49
CA THR A 5 5.52 59.42 35.65
C THR A 5 5.41 58.85 37.06
N PHE A 6 5.46 57.51 37.22
CA PHE A 6 6.01 56.88 38.43
C PHE A 6 6.75 55.60 38.09
N LEU A 7 8.03 55.58 38.35
CA LEU A 7 8.95 54.45 38.38
C LEU A 7 9.00 53.91 39.83
N ALA A 8 9.04 52.61 39.97
CA ALA A 8 9.73 51.80 41.01
C ALA A 8 9.27 50.35 40.76
N GLY A 9 10.02 49.34 40.49
CA GLY A 9 11.30 48.90 41.02
C GLY A 9 11.07 47.73 41.98
N MET A 10 11.67 46.57 41.65
CA MET A 10 12.03 45.40 42.46
C MET A 10 11.54 44.12 41.76
N GLY A 11 12.36 43.24 41.22
CA GLY A 11 13.29 42.37 41.94
C GLY A 11 12.52 41.10 42.39
N GLY A 12 12.54 40.01 41.57
CA GLY A 12 11.88 38.75 41.95
C GLY A 12 12.33 37.60 41.07
N THR A 13 13.30 36.90 41.51
CA THR A 13 13.66 35.48 41.35
C THR A 13 13.13 34.75 40.12
N VAL A 14 14.09 34.36 39.25
CA VAL A 14 13.92 33.31 38.22
C VAL A 14 13.71 31.97 38.94
N GLY A 15 12.46 31.54 39.03
CA GLY A 15 12.09 30.15 39.39
C GLY A 15 12.14 29.29 38.11
N ALA A 16 13.13 28.42 38.03
CA ALA A 16 13.16 27.38 37.03
C ALA A 16 11.97 26.43 37.26
N ILE A 17 10.92 26.57 36.45
CA ILE A 17 9.86 25.54 36.36
C ILE A 17 10.43 24.45 35.47
N ALA A 18 10.93 23.37 36.10
CA ALA A 18 11.11 22.09 35.45
C ALA A 18 9.71 21.61 34.98
N GLY A 19 9.40 21.83 33.72
CA GLY A 19 8.23 21.24 33.10
C GLY A 19 8.33 19.73 33.17
N ALA A 20 7.52 19.12 34.04
CA ALA A 20 7.23 17.70 33.97
C ALA A 20 6.73 17.44 32.55
N ALA A 21 7.51 16.65 31.81
CA ALA A 21 7.01 16.06 30.58
C ALA A 21 5.84 15.16 31.02
N ASP A 22 4.63 15.62 30.78
CA ASP A 22 3.43 14.80 30.88
C ASP A 22 3.66 13.60 29.98
N LEU A 23 3.88 12.44 30.59
CA LEU A 23 3.79 11.14 29.95
C LEU A 23 2.34 11.01 29.47
N VAL A 24 2.09 11.37 28.21
CA VAL A 24 0.84 11.07 27.53
C VAL A 24 0.68 9.54 27.65
N PRO A 25 -0.39 9.03 28.28
CA PRO A 25 -0.62 7.59 28.30
C PRO A 25 -0.59 7.10 26.86
N ALA A 26 -0.08 5.87 26.63
CA ALA A 26 -0.06 5.21 25.34
C ALA A 26 -1.51 4.98 24.85
N GLY A 27 -2.21 6.08 24.57
CA GLY A 27 -3.50 6.11 23.93
C GLY A 27 -3.34 5.67 22.48
N ASN A 28 -4.24 4.87 21.99
CA ASN A 28 -4.34 4.34 20.63
C ASN A 28 -3.86 5.37 19.60
N VAL A 29 -2.59 5.29 19.19
CA VAL A 29 -2.07 6.09 18.10
C VAL A 29 -2.79 5.62 16.85
N SER A 30 -3.64 6.47 16.28
CA SER A 30 -4.36 6.14 15.05
C SER A 30 -3.38 5.90 13.92
N ILE A 31 -3.70 4.95 13.04
CA ILE A 31 -2.89 4.74 11.84
C ILE A 31 -2.93 5.98 10.94
N GLY A 32 -1.76 6.38 10.42
CA GLY A 32 -1.66 7.51 9.50
C GLY A 32 -2.51 7.31 8.24
N ARG A 33 -2.98 8.42 7.64
CA ARG A 33 -3.77 8.40 6.41
C ARG A 33 -3.15 9.33 5.38
N ARG A 34 -3.30 9.00 4.09
CA ARG A 34 -2.78 9.77 2.97
C ARG A 34 -3.84 9.94 1.87
N PRO A 35 -3.86 11.08 1.17
CA PRO A 35 -4.80 11.31 0.09
C PRO A 35 -4.52 10.35 -1.07
N LEU A 36 -5.58 9.77 -1.63
CA LEU A 36 -5.54 8.98 -2.86
C LEU A 36 -5.62 9.94 -4.05
N GLY A 37 -4.48 10.48 -4.46
CA GLY A 37 -4.38 11.41 -5.57
C GLY A 37 -5.37 12.57 -5.48
N LYS A 38 -6.06 12.81 -6.59
CA LYS A 38 -7.07 13.87 -6.76
C LYS A 38 -8.50 13.40 -6.46
N THR A 39 -8.68 12.21 -5.91
CA THR A 39 -10.00 11.57 -5.72
C THR A 39 -10.83 12.19 -4.59
N GLY A 40 -10.24 13.03 -3.75
CA GLY A 40 -10.87 13.53 -2.52
C GLY A 40 -10.98 12.50 -1.39
N ARG A 41 -10.50 11.27 -1.61
CA ARG A 41 -10.48 10.19 -0.60
C ARG A 41 -9.10 10.10 0.05
N SER A 42 -9.06 9.60 1.27
CA SER A 42 -7.80 9.26 1.95
C SER A 42 -7.82 7.82 2.41
N LEU A 43 -6.70 7.13 2.26
CA LEU A 43 -6.52 5.75 2.70
C LEU A 43 -5.65 5.68 3.96
N PRO A 44 -5.87 4.70 4.85
CA PRO A 44 -4.88 4.35 5.85
C PRO A 44 -3.60 3.90 5.16
N VAL A 45 -2.45 4.18 5.75
CA VAL A 45 -1.15 3.81 5.15
C VAL A 45 -0.90 2.30 5.10
N VAL A 46 -1.77 1.50 5.71
CA VAL A 46 -1.85 0.03 5.55
C VAL A 46 -3.30 -0.34 5.27
N GLY A 47 -3.55 -1.07 4.18
CA GLY A 47 -4.82 -1.71 3.87
C GLY A 47 -4.86 -3.16 4.32
N PHE A 48 -6.06 -3.71 4.50
CA PHE A 48 -6.26 -5.11 4.82
C PHE A 48 -6.23 -5.96 3.54
N PRO A 49 -5.27 -6.92 3.42
CA PRO A 49 -5.20 -7.80 2.26
C PRO A 49 -6.21 -8.93 2.39
N CYS A 50 -7.39 -8.81 1.77
CA CYS A 50 -8.47 -9.80 1.89
C CYS A 50 -8.08 -11.20 1.38
N LEU A 51 -6.97 -11.37 0.66
CA LEU A 51 -6.40 -12.68 0.38
C LEU A 51 -6.07 -13.46 1.68
N ALA A 52 -5.84 -12.77 2.80
CA ALA A 52 -5.63 -13.40 4.11
C ALA A 52 -6.84 -14.19 4.61
N LEU A 53 -8.06 -13.84 4.16
CA LEU A 53 -9.30 -14.50 4.56
C LEU A 53 -9.38 -15.99 4.15
N LYS A 54 -8.54 -16.43 3.21
CA LYS A 54 -8.41 -17.85 2.88
C LYS A 54 -7.85 -18.71 4.03
N ASN A 55 -7.15 -18.08 5.00
CA ASN A 55 -6.42 -18.78 6.07
C ASN A 55 -7.29 -19.14 7.28
N GLY A 56 -8.60 -19.03 7.20
CA GLY A 56 -9.51 -19.37 8.29
C GLY A 56 -10.94 -19.59 7.79
N ASP A 57 -11.81 -19.98 8.69
CA ASP A 57 -13.25 -20.08 8.43
C ASP A 57 -13.93 -18.68 8.39
N GLN A 58 -15.24 -18.66 8.16
CA GLN A 58 -16.01 -17.41 8.11
C GLN A 58 -15.96 -16.64 9.44
N LYS A 59 -15.97 -17.35 10.58
CA LYS A 59 -15.93 -16.70 11.89
C LYS A 59 -14.60 -15.98 12.09
N ALA A 60 -13.49 -16.66 11.84
CA ALA A 60 -12.14 -16.07 11.90
C ALA A 60 -12.01 -14.87 10.94
N ALA A 61 -12.51 -15.01 9.70
CA ALA A 61 -12.51 -13.92 8.72
C ALA A 61 -13.27 -12.69 9.23
N THR A 62 -14.45 -12.87 9.82
CA THR A 62 -15.27 -11.78 10.37
C THR A 62 -14.56 -11.10 11.56
N GLU A 63 -13.95 -11.88 12.45
CA GLU A 63 -13.18 -11.35 13.59
C GLU A 63 -11.99 -10.53 13.14
N GLU A 64 -11.24 -10.99 12.14
CA GLU A 64 -10.07 -10.27 11.62
C GLU A 64 -10.44 -8.98 10.88
N LEU A 65 -11.55 -8.95 10.14
CA LEU A 65 -12.07 -7.73 9.54
C LEU A 65 -12.47 -6.69 10.60
N ARG A 66 -13.11 -7.13 11.71
CA ARG A 66 -13.43 -6.25 12.84
C ARG A 66 -12.19 -5.73 13.54
N LYS A 67 -11.20 -6.59 13.79
CA LYS A 67 -9.91 -6.17 14.35
C LYS A 67 -9.22 -5.13 13.46
N ALA A 68 -9.33 -5.26 12.12
CA ALA A 68 -8.79 -4.24 11.21
C ALA A 68 -9.44 -2.87 11.46
N PHE A 69 -10.76 -2.80 11.62
CA PHE A 69 -11.45 -1.55 12.01
C PHE A 69 -10.96 -1.02 13.37
N ASP A 70 -10.82 -1.88 14.37
CA ASP A 70 -10.33 -1.49 15.71
C ASP A 70 -8.89 -0.97 15.65
N MET A 71 -8.12 -1.43 14.66
CA MET A 71 -6.80 -0.91 14.35
C MET A 71 -6.82 0.40 13.55
N GLY A 72 -7.99 0.91 13.15
CA GLY A 72 -8.13 2.10 12.30
C GLY A 72 -7.91 1.84 10.80
N VAL A 73 -7.95 0.57 10.39
CA VAL A 73 -7.85 0.17 8.98
C VAL A 73 -9.25 -0.04 8.43
N ASP A 74 -9.65 0.84 7.52
CA ASP A 74 -10.93 0.83 6.82
C ASP A 74 -10.78 0.64 5.31
N TYR A 75 -9.60 0.27 4.83
CA TYR A 75 -9.31 -0.07 3.45
C TYR A 75 -9.18 -1.58 3.29
N PHE A 76 -10.07 -2.19 2.52
CA PHE A 76 -10.12 -3.62 2.21
C PHE A 76 -9.86 -3.86 0.74
N ASP A 77 -8.86 -4.68 0.43
CA ASP A 77 -8.43 -4.99 -0.93
C ASP A 77 -8.72 -6.46 -1.25
N VAL A 78 -9.62 -6.71 -2.18
CA VAL A 78 -10.09 -8.04 -2.56
C VAL A 78 -9.96 -8.26 -4.08
N ALA A 79 -10.06 -9.49 -4.52
CA ALA A 79 -10.16 -9.84 -5.94
C ALA A 79 -10.92 -11.16 -6.13
N PRO A 80 -11.58 -11.37 -7.29
CA PRO A 80 -12.23 -12.64 -7.65
C PRO A 80 -11.27 -13.84 -7.63
N ALA A 81 -9.99 -13.59 -7.95
CA ALA A 81 -8.92 -14.60 -7.96
C ALA A 81 -8.41 -14.98 -6.56
N TYR A 82 -8.91 -14.36 -5.49
CA TYR A 82 -8.45 -14.63 -4.14
C TYR A 82 -9.23 -15.79 -3.52
N GLY A 83 -8.49 -16.87 -3.18
CA GLY A 83 -9.08 -18.12 -2.71
C GLY A 83 -9.77 -18.91 -3.83
N LYS A 84 -10.34 -20.06 -3.46
CA LYS A 84 -11.05 -20.91 -4.40
C LYS A 84 -12.46 -20.35 -4.63
N ASP A 85 -12.91 -20.27 -5.89
CA ASP A 85 -14.27 -19.89 -6.27
C ASP A 85 -14.75 -18.52 -5.71
N GLY A 86 -13.82 -17.58 -5.46
CA GLY A 86 -14.12 -16.27 -4.88
C GLY A 86 -14.39 -16.31 -3.37
N GLU A 87 -13.82 -17.29 -2.69
CA GLU A 87 -13.94 -17.49 -1.25
C GLU A 87 -13.68 -16.21 -0.44
N CYS A 88 -12.63 -15.46 -0.80
CA CYS A 88 -12.29 -14.23 -0.08
C CYS A 88 -13.32 -13.11 -0.30
N GLU A 89 -13.95 -13.03 -1.48
CA GLU A 89 -15.05 -12.10 -1.72
C GLU A 89 -16.27 -12.43 -0.85
N ILE A 90 -16.63 -13.73 -0.79
CA ILE A 90 -17.77 -14.20 0.01
C ILE A 90 -17.51 -13.92 1.49
N LYS A 91 -16.34 -14.28 2.00
CA LYS A 91 -15.96 -14.06 3.40
C LYS A 91 -15.90 -12.57 3.76
N ALA A 92 -15.38 -11.71 2.86
CA ALA A 92 -15.38 -10.29 3.08
C ALA A 92 -16.80 -9.71 3.08
N GLY A 93 -17.65 -10.10 2.12
CA GLY A 93 -19.04 -9.66 2.05
C GLY A 93 -19.86 -10.03 3.28
N GLU A 94 -19.70 -11.24 3.80
CA GLU A 94 -20.34 -11.68 5.04
C GLU A 94 -19.77 -10.97 6.29
N GLY A 95 -18.44 -10.81 6.36
CA GLY A 95 -17.76 -10.21 7.51
C GLY A 95 -18.01 -8.71 7.64
N LEU A 96 -18.29 -8.02 6.53
CA LEU A 96 -18.62 -6.60 6.50
C LEU A 96 -20.12 -6.31 6.65
N LYS A 97 -20.99 -7.32 6.73
CA LYS A 97 -22.41 -7.12 6.99
C LYS A 97 -22.65 -6.33 8.27
N GLY A 98 -23.55 -5.35 8.16
CA GLY A 98 -23.90 -4.46 9.28
C GLY A 98 -22.97 -3.26 9.46
N VAL A 99 -21.85 -3.21 8.74
CA VAL A 99 -21.01 -2.00 8.66
C VAL A 99 -21.58 -1.10 7.56
N ALA A 100 -21.88 0.17 7.90
CA ALA A 100 -22.38 1.12 6.91
C ALA A 100 -21.35 1.27 5.77
N ARG A 101 -21.82 1.25 4.50
CA ARG A 101 -20.95 1.19 3.31
C ARG A 101 -20.00 2.37 3.17
N ASP A 102 -20.36 3.53 3.71
CA ASP A 102 -19.54 4.74 3.73
C ASP A 102 -18.41 4.73 4.77
N LYS A 103 -18.37 3.73 5.65
CA LYS A 103 -17.37 3.58 6.72
C LYS A 103 -16.11 2.85 6.28
N TYR A 104 -16.08 2.31 5.08
CA TYR A 104 -14.90 1.62 4.57
C TYR A 104 -14.69 1.88 3.07
N PHE A 105 -13.44 1.76 2.66
CA PHE A 105 -12.99 1.83 1.29
C PHE A 105 -12.79 0.41 0.77
N LEU A 106 -13.56 0.01 -0.23
CA LEU A 106 -13.51 -1.33 -0.81
C LEU A 106 -12.91 -1.27 -2.22
N ALA A 107 -11.77 -1.94 -2.38
CA ALA A 107 -11.16 -2.13 -3.68
C ALA A 107 -11.36 -3.55 -4.17
N CYS A 108 -11.75 -3.70 -5.44
CA CYS A 108 -11.82 -4.97 -6.12
C CYS A 108 -11.06 -4.92 -7.46
N LYS A 109 -10.97 -6.05 -8.16
CA LYS A 109 -10.13 -6.18 -9.35
C LYS A 109 -10.76 -7.09 -10.40
N THR A 110 -10.21 -7.07 -11.62
CA THR A 110 -10.52 -8.03 -12.68
C THR A 110 -9.27 -8.48 -13.41
N GLN A 111 -9.18 -9.75 -13.75
CA GLN A 111 -8.16 -10.33 -14.65
C GLN A 111 -8.69 -10.52 -16.07
N LYS A 112 -9.89 -10.01 -16.35
CA LYS A 112 -10.49 -10.11 -17.68
C LYS A 112 -9.94 -9.00 -18.57
N ASP A 113 -9.65 -9.36 -19.81
CA ASP A 113 -9.18 -8.43 -20.83
C ASP A 113 -10.33 -7.91 -21.70
N ASP A 114 -11.43 -8.66 -21.76
CA ASP A 114 -12.62 -8.44 -22.56
C ASP A 114 -13.74 -7.76 -21.75
N ALA A 115 -14.43 -6.79 -22.36
CA ALA A 115 -15.49 -6.00 -21.73
C ALA A 115 -16.68 -6.84 -21.26
N LYS A 116 -17.10 -7.87 -22.04
CA LYS A 116 -18.25 -8.73 -21.71
C LYS A 116 -17.94 -9.62 -20.51
N GLU A 117 -16.81 -10.30 -20.54
CA GLU A 117 -16.34 -11.14 -19.45
C GLU A 117 -16.09 -10.33 -18.16
N GLY A 118 -15.49 -9.14 -18.30
CA GLY A 118 -15.28 -8.20 -17.21
C GLY A 118 -16.58 -7.77 -16.56
N ARG A 119 -17.65 -7.52 -17.35
CA ARG A 119 -18.97 -7.17 -16.81
C ARG A 119 -19.58 -8.30 -15.99
N ILE A 120 -19.52 -9.53 -16.46
CA ILE A 120 -20.00 -10.70 -15.74
C ILE A 120 -19.26 -10.84 -14.40
N GLU A 121 -17.94 -10.65 -14.42
CA GLU A 121 -17.12 -10.73 -13.21
C GLU A 121 -17.44 -9.61 -12.22
N LEU A 122 -17.58 -8.37 -12.67
CA LEU A 122 -17.96 -7.21 -11.84
C LEU A 122 -19.28 -7.44 -11.10
N GLU A 123 -20.34 -7.84 -11.83
CA GLU A 123 -21.66 -8.06 -11.24
C GLU A 123 -21.65 -9.21 -10.21
N ARG A 124 -20.88 -10.25 -10.51
CA ARG A 124 -20.68 -11.37 -9.59
C ARG A 124 -19.96 -10.92 -8.32
N SER A 125 -18.93 -10.10 -8.44
CA SER A 125 -18.17 -9.57 -7.32
C SER A 125 -18.99 -8.64 -6.43
N LEU A 126 -19.79 -7.74 -7.02
CA LEU A 126 -20.75 -6.90 -6.30
C LEU A 126 -21.72 -7.75 -5.47
N LYS A 127 -22.26 -8.80 -6.07
CA LYS A 127 -23.19 -9.74 -5.38
C LYS A 127 -22.50 -10.46 -4.22
N ARG A 128 -21.28 -11.00 -4.42
CA ARG A 128 -20.54 -11.75 -3.39
C ARG A 128 -20.15 -10.87 -2.21
N LEU A 129 -19.83 -9.61 -2.49
CA LEU A 129 -19.40 -8.63 -1.49
C LEU A 129 -20.57 -7.87 -0.85
N ASN A 130 -21.83 -8.19 -1.21
CA ASN A 130 -23.05 -7.53 -0.70
C ASN A 130 -22.97 -6.00 -0.80
N THR A 131 -22.52 -5.47 -1.93
CA THR A 131 -22.35 -4.04 -2.18
C THR A 131 -22.87 -3.64 -3.54
N ASP A 132 -23.26 -2.39 -3.70
CA ASP A 132 -23.70 -1.80 -4.97
C ASP A 132 -22.56 -1.12 -5.74
N HIS A 133 -21.41 -0.86 -5.09
CA HIS A 133 -20.29 -0.20 -5.73
C HIS A 133 -18.93 -0.57 -5.10
N PHE A 134 -17.86 -0.34 -5.89
CA PHE A 134 -16.47 -0.33 -5.43
C PHE A 134 -15.94 1.09 -5.38
N ASP A 135 -15.17 1.41 -4.34
CA ASP A 135 -14.46 2.68 -4.26
C ASP A 135 -13.29 2.72 -5.25
N LEU A 136 -12.61 1.59 -5.46
CA LEU A 136 -11.55 1.43 -6.44
C LEU A 136 -11.72 0.10 -7.18
N TYR A 137 -11.69 0.13 -8.50
CA TYR A 137 -11.69 -1.08 -9.32
C TYR A 137 -10.44 -1.12 -10.19
N GLN A 138 -9.75 -2.27 -10.23
CA GLN A 138 -8.40 -2.34 -10.76
C GLN A 138 -8.25 -3.40 -11.84
N LEU A 139 -7.50 -3.12 -12.90
CA LEU A 139 -6.91 -4.15 -13.74
C LEU A 139 -5.95 -4.97 -12.86
N HIS A 140 -6.01 -6.30 -12.92
CA HIS A 140 -5.34 -7.16 -11.96
C HIS A 140 -4.15 -7.90 -12.53
N CYS A 141 -2.97 -7.65 -11.93
CA CYS A 141 -1.78 -8.48 -12.17
C CYS A 141 -1.26 -8.41 -13.61
N LEU A 142 -1.24 -7.22 -14.22
CA LEU A 142 -0.67 -7.01 -15.54
C LEU A 142 0.81 -7.40 -15.56
N GLN A 143 1.21 -8.20 -16.55
CA GLN A 143 2.56 -8.72 -16.67
C GLN A 143 3.23 -8.40 -18.00
N ARG A 144 2.44 -8.14 -19.05
CA ARG A 144 2.93 -7.90 -20.40
C ARG A 144 2.27 -6.68 -21.04
N GLU A 145 2.97 -6.03 -21.94
CA GLU A 145 2.45 -4.86 -22.67
C GLU A 145 1.27 -5.21 -23.61
N ASP A 146 1.24 -6.44 -24.15
CA ASP A 146 0.13 -6.91 -24.99
C ASP A 146 -1.17 -7.07 -24.19
N GLU A 147 -1.11 -7.55 -22.94
CA GLU A 147 -2.25 -7.58 -22.01
C GLU A 147 -2.79 -6.16 -21.76
N VAL A 148 -1.90 -5.21 -21.51
CA VAL A 148 -2.27 -3.81 -21.31
C VAL A 148 -2.94 -3.25 -22.59
N LYS A 149 -2.35 -3.48 -23.75
CA LYS A 149 -2.90 -3.04 -25.04
C LYS A 149 -4.30 -3.62 -25.31
N GLN A 150 -4.51 -4.89 -24.97
CA GLN A 150 -5.82 -5.53 -25.10
C GLN A 150 -6.84 -4.94 -24.12
N ALA A 151 -6.48 -4.84 -22.84
CA ALA A 151 -7.38 -4.33 -21.80
C ALA A 151 -7.81 -2.87 -22.03
N LEU A 152 -6.92 -2.03 -22.60
CA LEU A 152 -7.17 -0.61 -22.87
C LEU A 152 -7.70 -0.34 -24.29
N GLY A 153 -7.63 -1.32 -25.20
CA GLY A 153 -8.04 -1.18 -26.60
C GLY A 153 -9.54 -1.34 -26.82
N PRO A 154 -9.97 -1.24 -28.09
CA PRO A 154 -11.38 -1.42 -28.46
C PRO A 154 -11.92 -2.79 -28.04
N GLY A 155 -13.10 -2.81 -27.39
CA GLY A 155 -13.70 -4.02 -26.83
C GLY A 155 -13.01 -4.53 -25.54
N GLY A 156 -11.97 -3.85 -25.09
CA GLY A 156 -11.23 -4.19 -23.87
C GLY A 156 -12.01 -3.87 -22.60
N VAL A 157 -11.56 -4.45 -21.52
CA VAL A 157 -12.23 -4.34 -20.21
C VAL A 157 -12.32 -2.90 -19.67
N LEU A 158 -11.44 -2.00 -20.11
CA LEU A 158 -11.50 -0.58 -19.73
C LEU A 158 -12.80 0.08 -20.17
N GLU A 159 -13.34 -0.24 -21.36
CA GLU A 159 -14.63 0.27 -21.83
C GLU A 159 -15.76 -0.09 -20.84
N MET A 160 -15.76 -1.34 -20.38
CA MET A 160 -16.71 -1.80 -19.36
C MET A 160 -16.52 -1.05 -18.02
N ILE A 161 -15.29 -0.87 -17.59
CA ILE A 161 -14.97 -0.16 -16.34
C ILE A 161 -15.46 1.29 -16.39
N LEU A 162 -15.23 1.99 -17.51
CA LEU A 162 -15.70 3.36 -17.72
C LEU A 162 -17.23 3.44 -17.66
N LYS A 163 -17.93 2.52 -18.35
CA LYS A 163 -19.39 2.44 -18.30
C LYS A 163 -19.90 2.14 -16.88
N ALA A 164 -19.27 1.22 -16.17
CA ALA A 164 -19.63 0.92 -14.77
C ALA A 164 -19.37 2.09 -13.83
N LYS A 165 -18.39 2.94 -14.13
CA LYS A 165 -18.15 4.20 -13.42
C LYS A 165 -19.27 5.21 -13.67
N GLU A 166 -19.74 5.36 -14.90
CA GLU A 166 -20.92 6.19 -15.22
C GLU A 166 -22.19 5.70 -14.53
N GLU A 167 -22.35 4.37 -14.37
CA GLU A 167 -23.44 3.74 -13.64
C GLU A 167 -23.31 3.87 -12.10
N GLY A 168 -22.22 4.45 -11.59
CA GLY A 168 -21.97 4.61 -10.16
C GLY A 168 -21.47 3.33 -9.44
N LYS A 169 -21.24 2.24 -10.17
CA LYS A 169 -20.72 0.95 -9.62
C LYS A 169 -19.23 0.98 -9.32
N ILE A 170 -18.50 1.91 -9.92
CA ILE A 170 -17.06 2.13 -9.72
C ILE A 170 -16.85 3.62 -9.50
N ARG A 171 -16.11 3.99 -8.44
CA ARG A 171 -15.78 5.39 -8.16
C ARG A 171 -14.44 5.80 -8.74
N HIS A 172 -13.42 4.98 -8.54
CA HIS A 172 -12.04 5.24 -8.96
C HIS A 172 -11.48 4.03 -9.71
N ILE A 173 -10.52 4.28 -10.61
CA ILE A 173 -9.96 3.28 -11.50
C ILE A 173 -8.46 3.17 -11.25
N GLY A 174 -7.98 1.95 -11.02
CA GLY A 174 -6.56 1.66 -10.82
C GLY A 174 -6.11 0.44 -11.61
N PHE A 175 -4.87 0.08 -11.39
CA PHE A 175 -4.33 -1.19 -11.89
C PHE A 175 -3.31 -1.76 -10.92
N SER A 176 -3.05 -3.07 -11.05
CA SER A 176 -1.89 -3.72 -10.45
C SER A 176 -1.04 -4.37 -11.53
N ALA A 177 0.27 -4.29 -11.38
CA ALA A 177 1.22 -4.89 -12.30
C ALA A 177 2.37 -5.59 -11.56
N HIS A 178 3.01 -6.55 -12.22
CA HIS A 178 4.13 -7.32 -11.66
C HIS A 178 5.40 -7.24 -12.52
N THR A 179 5.40 -6.43 -13.58
CA THR A 179 6.57 -6.08 -14.39
C THR A 179 6.61 -4.57 -14.60
N THR A 180 7.81 -4.05 -14.76
CA THR A 180 8.02 -2.62 -15.00
C THR A 180 7.41 -2.18 -16.32
N GLU A 181 7.59 -3.00 -17.37
CA GLU A 181 7.06 -2.71 -18.72
C GLU A 181 5.54 -2.57 -18.72
N ALA A 182 4.83 -3.55 -18.12
CA ALA A 182 3.37 -3.50 -18.05
C ALA A 182 2.87 -2.30 -17.23
N ALA A 183 3.55 -1.97 -16.11
CA ALA A 183 3.17 -0.80 -15.30
C ALA A 183 3.36 0.52 -16.08
N LEU A 184 4.46 0.67 -16.79
CA LEU A 184 4.73 1.86 -17.61
C LEU A 184 3.75 1.95 -18.78
N ALA A 185 3.47 0.83 -19.48
CA ALA A 185 2.50 0.79 -20.57
C ALA A 185 1.10 1.19 -20.07
N ALA A 186 0.66 0.67 -18.92
CA ALA A 186 -0.62 1.04 -18.34
C ALA A 186 -0.70 2.55 -18.04
N MET A 187 0.29 3.10 -17.34
CA MET A 187 0.33 4.53 -17.03
C MET A 187 0.45 5.43 -18.26
N ASN A 188 1.00 4.93 -19.37
CA ASN A 188 1.05 5.68 -20.62
C ASN A 188 -0.25 5.60 -21.41
N GLY A 189 -1.05 4.54 -21.22
CA GLY A 189 -2.26 4.29 -21.98
C GLY A 189 -3.54 4.90 -21.38
N PHE A 190 -3.58 5.18 -20.08
CA PHE A 190 -4.75 5.73 -19.41
C PHE A 190 -4.37 6.48 -18.11
N ASP A 191 -5.19 7.48 -17.74
CA ASP A 191 -5.01 8.26 -16.51
C ASP A 191 -5.64 7.54 -15.31
N PHE A 192 -4.91 6.59 -14.76
CA PHE A 192 -5.33 5.84 -13.57
C PHE A 192 -5.22 6.67 -12.28
N ASP A 193 -6.14 6.45 -11.34
CA ASP A 193 -6.09 7.04 -10.00
C ASP A 193 -4.99 6.39 -9.13
N SER A 194 -4.71 5.09 -9.35
CA SER A 194 -3.70 4.35 -8.58
C SER A 194 -2.96 3.29 -9.38
N CYS A 195 -1.70 3.07 -8.99
CA CYS A 195 -0.85 1.96 -9.41
C CYS A 195 -0.51 1.10 -8.18
N MET A 196 -0.91 -0.16 -8.18
CA MET A 196 -0.52 -1.14 -7.16
C MET A 196 0.65 -1.97 -7.72
N PHE A 197 1.80 -1.88 -7.05
CA PHE A 197 3.03 -2.50 -7.53
C PHE A 197 3.85 -3.13 -6.40
N PRO A 198 4.61 -4.24 -6.65
CA PRO A 198 5.51 -4.79 -5.65
C PRO A 198 6.67 -3.83 -5.38
N ILE A 199 6.65 -3.18 -4.23
CA ILE A 199 7.73 -2.31 -3.77
C ILE A 199 8.18 -2.80 -2.41
N SER A 200 9.31 -3.51 -2.39
CA SER A 200 10.00 -3.94 -1.19
C SER A 200 11.44 -3.45 -1.21
N PHE A 201 12.03 -3.34 -0.05
CA PHE A 201 13.41 -2.91 0.08
C PHE A 201 14.39 -3.90 -0.59
N VAL A 202 14.03 -5.19 -0.66
CA VAL A 202 14.87 -6.23 -1.28
C VAL A 202 15.04 -5.97 -2.77
N GLU A 203 13.92 -5.87 -3.50
CA GLU A 203 13.92 -5.58 -4.94
C GLU A 203 14.55 -4.22 -5.22
N TRP A 204 14.17 -3.22 -4.45
CA TRP A 204 14.61 -1.84 -4.62
C TRP A 204 16.13 -1.69 -4.51
N PHE A 205 16.77 -2.30 -3.51
CA PHE A 205 18.19 -2.14 -3.27
C PHE A 205 19.07 -3.14 -4.04
N LYS A 206 18.54 -4.33 -4.37
CA LYS A 206 19.31 -5.34 -5.06
C LYS A 206 19.23 -5.27 -6.58
N THR A 207 18.07 -4.94 -7.13
CA THR A 207 17.82 -5.04 -8.57
C THR A 207 17.29 -3.75 -9.19
N GLY A 208 16.99 -2.73 -8.40
CA GLY A 208 16.35 -1.49 -8.89
C GLY A 208 14.88 -1.64 -9.26
N PHE A 209 14.31 -2.85 -9.15
CA PHE A 209 12.91 -3.11 -9.50
C PHE A 209 11.96 -2.20 -8.71
N GLY A 210 11.01 -1.62 -9.43
CA GLY A 210 10.00 -0.71 -8.88
C GLY A 210 10.40 0.76 -8.84
N ARG A 211 11.68 1.12 -9.06
CA ARG A 211 12.14 2.52 -9.04
C ARG A 211 11.52 3.34 -10.17
N GLU A 212 11.64 2.85 -11.39
CA GLU A 212 11.08 3.53 -12.57
C GLU A 212 9.56 3.65 -12.48
N VAL A 213 8.89 2.62 -11.94
CA VAL A 213 7.43 2.66 -11.72
C VAL A 213 7.06 3.72 -10.70
N ALA A 214 7.80 3.84 -9.60
CA ALA A 214 7.53 4.84 -8.58
C ALA A 214 7.77 6.26 -9.10
N ASP A 215 8.86 6.49 -9.82
CA ASP A 215 9.16 7.80 -10.43
C ASP A 215 8.09 8.19 -11.45
N ARG A 216 7.68 7.26 -12.34
CA ARG A 216 6.64 7.50 -13.33
C ARG A 216 5.27 7.75 -12.70
N ALA A 217 4.91 7.02 -11.64
CA ALA A 217 3.67 7.24 -10.91
C ALA A 217 3.64 8.66 -10.29
N LEU A 218 4.76 9.09 -9.71
CA LEU A 218 4.90 10.44 -9.17
C LEU A 218 4.77 11.52 -10.25
N GLU A 219 5.47 11.36 -11.38
CA GLU A 219 5.40 12.29 -12.52
C GLU A 219 3.98 12.46 -13.06
N LYS A 220 3.23 11.37 -13.15
CA LYS A 220 1.86 11.37 -13.66
C LYS A 220 0.80 11.69 -12.60
N GLY A 221 1.19 11.85 -11.34
CA GLY A 221 0.25 12.06 -10.23
C GLY A 221 -0.62 10.84 -9.92
N VAL A 222 -0.16 9.63 -10.30
CA VAL A 222 -0.81 8.35 -9.99
C VAL A 222 -0.42 7.92 -8.58
N SER A 223 -1.40 7.59 -7.75
CA SER A 223 -1.16 7.16 -6.37
C SER A 223 -0.51 5.78 -6.32
N LEU A 224 0.58 5.66 -5.58
CA LEU A 224 1.32 4.40 -5.45
C LEU A 224 0.81 3.60 -4.24
N ILE A 225 0.43 2.34 -4.47
CA ILE A 225 0.07 1.37 -3.44
C ILE A 225 1.09 0.24 -3.49
N SER A 226 1.88 0.08 -2.43
CA SER A 226 2.86 -1.00 -2.37
C SER A 226 2.21 -2.31 -1.98
N ILE A 227 2.48 -3.38 -2.71
CA ILE A 227 2.27 -4.74 -2.24
C ILE A 227 3.61 -5.37 -1.84
N LYS A 228 3.56 -6.30 -0.88
CA LYS A 228 4.73 -7.02 -0.34
C LYS A 228 5.77 -6.12 0.35
N PRO A 229 5.40 -5.00 1.03
CA PRO A 229 6.36 -4.05 1.60
C PRO A 229 7.28 -4.69 2.65
N VAL A 230 6.80 -5.70 3.35
CA VAL A 230 7.50 -6.43 4.43
C VAL A 230 7.98 -7.82 3.99
N SER A 231 8.31 -7.97 2.70
CA SER A 231 8.88 -9.20 2.15
C SER A 231 10.37 -9.28 2.38
N ARG A 232 10.85 -10.43 2.87
CA ARG A 232 12.27 -10.81 2.94
C ARG A 232 12.76 -11.50 1.65
N GLY A 233 11.88 -11.61 0.65
CA GLY A 233 12.20 -12.23 -0.63
C GLY A 233 11.89 -13.72 -0.69
N ARG A 234 12.58 -14.47 -1.53
CA ARG A 234 12.38 -15.91 -1.71
C ARG A 234 12.83 -16.68 -0.47
N TRP A 235 12.17 -17.80 -0.23
CA TRP A 235 12.65 -18.77 0.75
C TRP A 235 14.00 -19.34 0.30
N PRO A 236 15.01 -19.36 1.17
CA PRO A 236 16.25 -20.05 0.87
C PRO A 236 16.00 -21.55 0.66
N GLU A 237 16.82 -22.17 -0.18
CA GLU A 237 16.74 -23.62 -0.40
C GLU A 237 17.02 -24.39 0.90
N GLY A 238 16.26 -25.46 1.15
CA GLY A 238 16.40 -26.29 2.36
C GLY A 238 15.84 -25.69 3.65
N VAL A 239 15.38 -24.44 3.64
CA VAL A 239 14.77 -23.82 4.83
C VAL A 239 13.32 -24.22 4.96
N LYS A 240 12.93 -24.70 6.15
CA LYS A 240 11.52 -24.98 6.48
C LYS A 240 10.72 -23.69 6.45
N LYS A 241 9.69 -23.64 5.62
CA LYS A 241 8.80 -22.49 5.55
C LYS A 241 7.96 -22.38 6.82
N THR A 242 7.92 -21.17 7.40
CA THR A 242 7.04 -20.85 8.53
C THR A 242 5.65 -20.43 8.08
N TYR A 243 5.50 -20.07 6.80
CA TYR A 243 4.22 -19.74 6.14
C TYR A 243 4.09 -20.55 4.86
N ASP A 244 2.90 -21.04 4.59
CA ASP A 244 2.59 -21.69 3.29
C ASP A 244 2.39 -20.63 2.19
N TRP A 245 3.50 -19.95 1.86
CA TRP A 245 3.55 -18.88 0.87
C TRP A 245 4.82 -18.95 0.03
N TRP A 246 4.78 -18.45 -1.18
CA TRP A 246 5.88 -18.55 -2.12
C TRP A 246 7.07 -17.58 -1.84
N TYR A 247 6.86 -16.58 -0.99
CA TYR A 247 7.92 -15.71 -0.49
C TYR A 247 7.86 -15.57 1.04
N ARG A 248 8.98 -15.21 1.64
CA ARG A 248 9.18 -15.10 3.08
C ARG A 248 8.81 -13.69 3.54
N PRO A 249 7.96 -13.48 4.53
CA PRO A 249 7.80 -12.20 5.20
C PRO A 249 8.98 -11.92 6.14
N LEU A 250 9.09 -10.68 6.61
CA LEU A 250 9.98 -10.33 7.72
C LEU A 250 9.55 -11.06 9.01
N GLU A 251 10.47 -11.20 9.96
CA GLU A 251 10.22 -11.95 11.19
C GLU A 251 10.27 -11.03 12.42
N GLU A 252 11.31 -10.18 12.51
CA GLU A 252 11.58 -9.33 13.65
C GLU A 252 10.83 -7.99 13.59
N GLU A 253 10.30 -7.51 14.70
CA GLU A 253 9.58 -6.23 14.78
C GLU A 253 10.45 -5.05 14.32
N SER A 254 11.75 -5.07 14.62
CA SER A 254 12.69 -4.05 14.17
C SER A 254 12.85 -4.02 12.65
N GLU A 255 12.82 -5.17 11.99
CA GLU A 255 12.84 -5.26 10.52
C GLU A 255 11.56 -4.70 9.90
N TYR A 256 10.38 -5.03 10.51
CA TYR A 256 9.10 -4.44 10.11
C TYR A 256 9.14 -2.91 10.22
N GLN A 257 9.67 -2.39 11.33
CA GLN A 257 9.76 -0.94 11.52
C GLN A 257 10.62 -0.28 10.45
N LEU A 258 11.83 -0.80 10.19
CA LEU A 258 12.73 -0.28 9.16
C LEU A 258 12.09 -0.33 7.76
N ALA A 259 11.46 -1.45 7.40
CA ALA A 259 10.82 -1.60 6.09
C ALA A 259 9.64 -0.63 5.92
N MET A 260 8.82 -0.44 6.96
CA MET A 260 7.68 0.47 6.93
C MET A 260 8.13 1.94 6.95
N ASP A 261 9.13 2.29 7.76
CA ASP A 261 9.71 3.63 7.77
C ASP A 261 10.28 3.99 6.39
N TRP A 262 10.90 3.03 5.71
CA TRP A 262 11.42 3.24 4.37
C TRP A 262 10.30 3.35 3.31
N VAL A 263 9.40 2.35 3.21
CA VAL A 263 8.41 2.34 2.13
C VAL A 263 7.45 3.52 2.24
N LEU A 264 7.06 3.90 3.46
CA LEU A 264 6.23 5.05 3.68
C LEU A 264 6.97 6.39 3.50
N SER A 265 8.30 6.39 3.45
CA SER A 265 9.09 7.59 3.10
C SER A 265 9.20 7.82 1.60
N LEU A 266 8.79 6.86 0.76
CA LEU A 266 8.82 7.02 -0.69
C LEU A 266 7.80 8.05 -1.16
N PRO A 267 8.18 8.96 -2.08
CA PRO A 267 7.27 9.92 -2.69
C PRO A 267 6.10 9.23 -3.40
N GLY A 268 4.90 9.79 -3.28
CA GLY A 268 3.71 9.25 -3.93
C GLY A 268 3.14 7.96 -3.30
N MET A 269 3.80 7.39 -2.30
CA MET A 269 3.30 6.22 -1.57
C MET A 269 2.08 6.59 -0.73
N VAL A 270 0.93 5.99 -1.03
CA VAL A 270 -0.34 6.27 -0.33
C VAL A 270 -0.65 5.20 0.70
N SER A 271 -0.56 3.94 0.32
CA SER A 271 -0.90 2.81 1.17
C SER A 271 -0.03 1.60 0.86
N THR A 272 -0.05 0.62 1.76
CA THR A 272 0.68 -0.63 1.61
C THR A 272 -0.22 -1.81 1.92
N LEU A 273 -0.02 -2.94 1.23
CA LEU A 273 -0.71 -4.20 1.47
C LEU A 273 0.33 -5.29 1.78
N PRO A 274 0.42 -5.75 3.03
CA PRO A 274 1.40 -6.76 3.42
C PRO A 274 1.06 -8.15 2.88
N THR A 275 1.92 -9.12 3.17
CA THR A 275 1.68 -10.54 2.92
C THR A 275 0.40 -10.99 3.61
N SER A 276 -0.34 -11.87 2.96
CA SER A 276 -1.72 -12.26 3.29
C SER A 276 -1.82 -13.24 4.47
N TYR A 277 -1.31 -12.82 5.63
CA TYR A 277 -1.45 -13.48 6.93
C TYR A 277 -1.84 -12.47 8.00
N TYR A 278 -2.69 -12.85 8.92
CA TYR A 278 -3.25 -11.96 9.94
C TYR A 278 -2.19 -11.40 10.89
N ASP A 279 -1.24 -12.22 11.31
CA ASP A 279 -0.13 -11.80 12.17
C ASP A 279 0.84 -10.86 11.44
N VAL A 280 1.13 -11.11 10.15
CA VAL A 280 1.94 -10.22 9.30
C VAL A 280 1.23 -8.87 9.12
N PHE A 281 -0.09 -8.89 8.91
CA PHE A 281 -0.89 -7.67 8.87
C PHE A 281 -0.80 -6.90 10.19
N GLY A 282 -1.01 -7.57 11.32
CA GLY A 282 -0.93 -6.96 12.65
C GLY A 282 0.42 -6.31 12.94
N LYS A 283 1.54 -7.02 12.65
CA LYS A 283 2.90 -6.48 12.79
C LYS A 283 3.13 -5.27 11.87
N THR A 284 2.62 -5.31 10.64
CA THR A 284 2.74 -4.20 9.69
C THR A 284 1.99 -2.96 10.18
N VAL A 285 0.76 -3.12 10.72
CA VAL A 285 -0.01 -2.02 11.31
C VAL A 285 0.70 -1.46 12.54
N ALA A 286 1.26 -2.32 13.40
CA ALA A 286 2.01 -1.89 14.59
C ALA A 286 3.24 -1.04 14.21
N ALA A 287 3.98 -1.44 13.18
CA ALA A 287 5.10 -0.66 12.66
C ALA A 287 4.63 0.67 12.03
N ALA A 288 3.56 0.63 11.23
CA ALA A 288 3.02 1.83 10.57
C ALA A 288 2.51 2.89 11.57
N ARG A 289 1.96 2.49 12.72
CA ARG A 289 1.57 3.41 13.80
C ARG A 289 2.74 4.15 14.40
N LYS A 290 3.92 3.53 14.39
CA LYS A 290 5.17 4.11 14.89
C LYS A 290 6.00 4.77 13.75
N TYR A 291 5.43 4.88 12.55
CA TYR A 291 6.11 5.41 11.37
C TYR A 291 6.83 6.72 11.66
N ARG A 292 8.08 6.78 11.22
CA ARG A 292 8.89 7.99 11.13
C ARG A 292 9.66 7.97 9.82
N PRO A 293 9.87 9.13 9.16
CA PRO A 293 10.70 9.19 7.97
C PRO A 293 12.05 8.50 8.22
N ILE A 294 12.43 7.58 7.31
CA ILE A 294 13.63 6.79 7.51
C ILE A 294 14.87 7.68 7.60
N GLN A 295 15.69 7.44 8.61
CA GLN A 295 16.94 8.17 8.82
C GLN A 295 18.10 7.44 8.12
N PRO A 296 19.25 8.11 7.83
CA PRO A 296 20.39 7.51 7.14
C PRO A 296 20.87 6.18 7.77
N ALA A 297 21.02 6.13 9.10
CA ALA A 297 21.43 4.90 9.79
C ALA A 297 20.43 3.73 9.62
N GLY A 298 19.13 4.02 9.65
CA GLY A 298 18.09 3.03 9.40
C GLY A 298 18.09 2.55 7.94
N LEU A 299 18.35 3.47 7.01
CA LEU A 299 18.49 3.14 5.59
C LEU A 299 19.68 2.22 5.33
N ASP A 300 20.83 2.45 5.98
CA ASP A 300 22.02 1.62 5.85
C ASP A 300 21.81 0.23 6.47
N SER A 301 21.12 0.17 7.61
CA SER A 301 20.69 -1.10 8.22
C SER A 301 19.77 -1.89 7.27
N LEU A 302 18.82 -1.21 6.62
CA LEU A 302 17.90 -1.84 5.67
C LEU A 302 18.60 -2.33 4.40
N LYS A 303 19.58 -1.56 3.88
CA LYS A 303 20.44 -1.99 2.76
C LYS A 303 21.26 -3.22 3.12
N THR A 304 21.82 -3.26 4.34
CA THR A 304 22.57 -4.41 4.85
C THR A 304 21.68 -5.63 4.94
N LEU A 305 20.47 -5.49 5.49
CA LEU A 305 19.48 -6.56 5.54
C LEU A 305 19.15 -7.08 4.14
N ALA A 306 18.97 -6.19 3.17
CA ALA A 306 18.68 -6.56 1.78
C ALA A 306 19.75 -7.47 1.16
N GLN A 307 21.05 -7.32 1.54
CA GLN A 307 22.12 -8.17 1.01
C GLN A 307 21.92 -9.65 1.37
N SER A 308 21.36 -9.95 2.54
CA SER A 308 21.08 -11.32 2.99
C SER A 308 19.79 -11.91 2.38
N CYS A 309 19.04 -11.14 1.60
CA CYS A 309 17.75 -11.51 1.03
C CYS A 309 17.87 -11.89 -0.45
N MET A 310 16.91 -12.67 -0.94
CA MET A 310 16.83 -13.05 -2.35
C MET A 310 15.62 -12.41 -3.02
N PRO A 311 15.80 -11.59 -4.08
CA PRO A 311 14.66 -10.96 -4.77
C PRO A 311 13.62 -11.96 -5.26
N ILE A 312 12.37 -11.54 -5.23
CA ILE A 312 11.21 -12.32 -5.71
C ILE A 312 11.07 -12.14 -7.22
N PHE A 313 11.22 -10.89 -7.68
CA PHE A 313 10.99 -10.51 -9.07
C PHE A 313 12.32 -10.49 -9.85
N LYS A 314 12.23 -10.93 -11.10
CA LYS A 314 13.32 -10.78 -12.04
C LYS A 314 13.31 -9.34 -12.56
N PRO A 315 14.44 -8.60 -12.45
CA PRO A 315 14.51 -7.27 -13.02
C PRO A 315 14.44 -7.32 -14.54
N SER A 316 13.89 -6.28 -15.13
CA SER A 316 13.94 -6.02 -16.56
C SER A 316 15.18 -5.23 -16.93
N ALA A 317 15.44 -5.06 -18.24
CA ALA A 317 16.52 -4.19 -18.71
C ALA A 317 16.33 -2.73 -18.26
N ILE A 318 15.07 -2.28 -18.09
CA ILE A 318 14.73 -0.95 -17.56
C ILE A 318 15.19 -0.85 -16.09
N ASP A 319 14.86 -1.85 -15.29
CA ASP A 319 15.23 -1.87 -13.86
C ASP A 319 16.75 -1.93 -13.67
N GLU A 320 17.45 -2.74 -14.46
CA GLU A 320 18.92 -2.86 -14.41
C GLU A 320 19.59 -1.53 -14.79
N LYS A 321 19.12 -0.86 -15.84
CA LYS A 321 19.61 0.45 -16.23
C LYS A 321 19.36 1.49 -15.13
N ARG A 322 18.19 1.44 -14.49
CA ARG A 322 17.83 2.34 -13.40
C ARG A 322 18.68 2.10 -12.15
N ALA A 323 18.95 0.84 -11.81
CA ALA A 323 19.83 0.48 -10.71
C ALA A 323 21.26 1.01 -10.94
N ALA A 324 21.82 0.82 -12.13
CA ALA A 324 23.15 1.32 -12.49
C ALA A 324 23.22 2.86 -12.41
N ALA A 325 22.22 3.56 -12.93
CA ALA A 325 22.15 5.02 -12.85
C ALA A 325 22.11 5.51 -11.39
N PHE A 326 21.31 4.84 -10.55
CA PHE A 326 21.23 5.16 -9.12
C PHE A 326 22.55 4.97 -8.38
N LEU A 327 23.27 3.89 -8.65
CA LEU A 327 24.56 3.62 -8.02
C LEU A 327 25.65 4.64 -8.44
N ASN A 328 25.50 5.25 -9.62
CA ASN A 328 26.40 6.28 -10.12
C ASN A 328 26.07 7.70 -9.61
N LEU A 329 24.94 7.91 -8.92
CA LEU A 329 24.65 9.18 -8.30
C LEU A 329 25.53 9.42 -7.05
N PRO A 330 25.92 10.67 -6.76
CA PRO A 330 26.50 11.05 -5.47
C PRO A 330 25.56 10.64 -4.32
N GLU A 331 26.12 10.25 -3.19
CA GLU A 331 25.35 9.71 -2.06
C GLU A 331 24.24 10.63 -1.57
N ASN A 332 24.49 11.94 -1.53
CA ASN A 332 23.50 12.97 -1.18
C ASN A 332 22.35 13.12 -2.18
N GLN A 333 22.50 12.62 -3.40
CA GLN A 333 21.45 12.64 -4.44
C GLN A 333 20.69 11.31 -4.53
N ARG A 334 21.24 10.21 -3.98
CA ARG A 334 20.56 8.92 -3.94
C ARG A 334 19.34 8.94 -3.03
N TYR A 335 19.38 9.78 -2.01
CA TYR A 335 18.34 9.90 -0.99
C TYR A 335 18.21 11.39 -0.62
N PRO A 336 17.56 12.21 -1.47
CA PRO A 336 17.34 13.60 -1.13
C PRO A 336 16.57 13.68 0.19
N SER A 337 17.20 14.28 1.20
CA SER A 337 16.51 14.68 2.41
C SER A 337 15.41 15.66 2.01
N ARG A 338 14.16 15.31 2.22
CA ARG A 338 13.09 16.30 2.15
C ARG A 338 13.16 17.13 3.42
N VAL A 339 13.48 18.41 3.24
CA VAL A 339 13.16 19.48 4.18
C VAL A 339 11.65 19.65 4.22
#